data_656e4bf3fa39ede30575ffa5bcfc2ed0
#
_entry.id   656e4bf3fa39ede30575ffa5bcfc2ed0
#
_cell.length_a   1.000
_cell.length_b   1.000
_cell.length_c   1.000
_cell.angle_alpha   90.00
_cell.angle_beta   90.00
_cell.angle_gamma   90.00
#
_symmetry.space_group_name_H-M   'P 1'
#
loop_
_entity.id
_entity.type
_entity.pdbx_description
1 polymer ?
#
loop_
_entity_poly.entity_id
_entity_poly.type
_entity_poly.pdbx_seq_one_letter_code
_entity_poly.pdbx_strand_id
1 'polypeptide(L)'
;SAASGSEQGFWPAYPDMMSTVALILFFLMLISYIQNPITGNDLQNTQEVLADTRTQVSAAQAQLDDLSEELKHKQSEIDGYTLEIGKQTETINNQKKLIGDQEKYLQAANSELLEMRTQMQSIAVLRMSILEQIRDSIVDVMGDESKVSVGDNGNIILNEGVFFDLGSSQIKPESEAVLNELIDVFVKFLSNEENAKYVDSIVISGHTDITGTAETNRQLSTDRANSVLQYLLTGKGAKLDGYAEYFCAAGYGATRPVASNDTAEGQAANRRIEISMILKDESVLEIVEQYLAMEVPGTDANAAASPSPSPSASPRP
;
A
#
# COMPACT_ATOMS: atom_id res chain seq x y z
N SER A 1 69.46 115.30 99.21
CA SER A 1 68.08 115.45 99.10
C SER A 1 67.57 114.85 97.82
N ALA A 2 66.81 114.09 97.93
CA ALA A 2 65.63 113.51 97.30
C ALA A 2 65.59 113.54 95.74
N ALA A 3 65.40 112.38 95.19
CA ALA A 3 64.87 112.18 93.85
C ALA A 3 63.97 111.00 93.78
N SER A 4 62.90 111.23 93.31
CA SER A 4 61.86 110.29 93.04
C SER A 4 61.99 109.73 91.59
N GLY A 5 61.98 108.49 91.38
CA GLY A 5 61.78 107.90 90.13
C GLY A 5 60.39 107.32 89.88
N SER A 6 59.88 107.51 88.78
CA SER A 6 58.56 107.04 88.37
C SER A 6 58.71 105.71 87.58
N GLU A 7 58.08 104.68 88.05
CA GLU A 7 57.77 103.50 87.28
C GLU A 7 56.68 103.79 86.32
N GLN A 8 56.88 103.63 85.08
CA GLN A 8 55.83 103.49 84.06
C GLN A 8 55.45 102.08 83.88
N GLY A 9 54.20 101.73 84.22
CA GLY A 9 53.62 100.41 84.05
C GLY A 9 53.42 100.07 82.62
N PHE A 10 53.78 98.90 82.27
CA PHE A 10 53.66 98.22 80.94
C PHE A 10 52.34 97.49 80.78
N TRP A 11 51.18 98.09 81.05
CA TRP A 11 49.89 97.45 81.05
C TRP A 11 48.80 97.94 80.07
N PRO A 12 49.00 98.59 78.96
CA PRO A 12 47.89 98.93 78.05
C PRO A 12 47.73 97.94 76.88
N ALA A 13 48.67 96.99 76.64
CA ALA A 13 48.59 96.13 75.46
C ALA A 13 47.86 94.78 75.67
N TYR A 14 47.67 94.34 76.90
CA TYR A 14 47.00 93.02 77.22
C TYR A 14 45.52 92.96 76.93
N PRO A 15 44.69 94.06 77.17
CA PRO A 15 43.27 94.00 76.88
C PRO A 15 42.96 93.92 75.42
N ASP A 16 43.80 94.57 74.55
CA ASP A 16 43.60 94.63 73.11
C ASP A 16 43.96 93.28 72.45
N MET A 17 44.99 92.59 72.93
CA MET A 17 45.38 91.27 72.45
C MET A 17 44.36 90.19 72.89
N MET A 18 43.83 90.27 74.09
CA MET A 18 42.76 89.38 74.58
C MET A 18 41.44 89.59 73.82
N SER A 19 41.14 90.83 73.48
CA SER A 19 39.93 91.21 72.66
C SER A 19 40.03 90.64 71.23
N THR A 20 41.19 90.73 70.59
CA THR A 20 41.41 90.22 69.25
C THR A 20 41.37 88.66 69.20
N VAL A 21 42.00 87.99 70.20
CA VAL A 21 41.91 86.55 70.38
C VAL A 21 40.49 86.03 70.60
N ALA A 22 39.76 86.75 71.50
CA ALA A 22 38.35 86.48 71.79
C ALA A 22 37.46 86.68 70.54
N LEU A 23 37.75 87.65 69.73
CA LEU A 23 37.01 87.93 68.48
C LEU A 23 37.32 86.82 67.40
N ILE A 24 38.59 86.40 67.26
CA ILE A 24 38.98 85.30 66.38
C ILE A 24 38.30 84.00 66.87
N LEU A 25 38.34 83.71 68.15
CA LEU A 25 37.72 82.52 68.71
C LEU A 25 36.18 82.56 68.50
N PHE A 26 35.57 83.75 68.69
CA PHE A 26 34.14 83.90 68.39
C PHE A 26 33.83 83.69 66.91
N PHE A 27 34.59 84.23 65.96
CA PHE A 27 34.42 83.95 64.54
C PHE A 27 34.64 82.50 64.20
N LEU A 28 35.67 81.79 64.76
CA LEU A 28 35.90 80.38 64.55
C LEU A 28 34.77 79.52 65.12
N MET A 29 34.22 79.93 66.29
CA MET A 29 33.05 79.32 66.89
C MET A 29 31.79 79.51 65.99
N LEU A 30 31.60 80.76 65.46
CA LEU A 30 30.49 81.09 64.61
C LEU A 30 30.60 80.30 63.24
N ILE A 31 31.81 80.20 62.64
CA ILE A 31 32.03 79.43 61.46
C ILE A 31 31.79 77.96 61.75
N SER A 32 32.30 77.44 62.86
CA SER A 32 32.04 76.06 63.27
C SER A 32 30.57 75.79 63.53
N TYR A 33 29.83 76.72 64.13
CA TYR A 33 28.42 76.65 64.38
C TYR A 33 27.57 76.67 63.09
N ILE A 34 27.98 77.45 62.06
CA ILE A 34 27.31 77.42 60.73
C ILE A 34 27.67 76.20 59.90
N GLN A 35 28.92 75.77 59.99
CA GLN A 35 29.35 74.59 59.22
C GLN A 35 28.82 73.28 59.78
N ASN A 36 28.59 73.16 61.06
CA ASN A 36 28.15 71.89 61.70
C ASN A 36 26.78 71.44 61.23
N PRO A 37 25.74 72.28 61.14
CA PRO A 37 24.42 71.85 60.58
C PRO A 37 24.47 71.56 59.07
N ILE A 38 25.30 72.31 58.31
CA ILE A 38 25.44 72.14 56.86
C ILE A 38 26.09 70.77 56.60
N THR A 39 27.18 70.44 57.25
CA THR A 39 27.89 69.17 57.12
C THR A 39 27.01 67.97 57.62
N GLY A 40 26.23 68.25 58.71
CA GLY A 40 25.28 67.22 59.24
C GLY A 40 24.16 66.93 58.27
N ASN A 41 23.54 67.89 57.65
CA ASN A 41 22.50 67.75 56.63
C ASN A 41 23.04 67.05 55.34
N ASP A 42 24.26 67.43 54.88
CA ASP A 42 24.90 66.83 53.72
C ASP A 42 25.23 65.36 54.01
N LEU A 43 25.68 65.06 55.24
CA LEU A 43 25.96 63.67 55.63
C LEU A 43 24.66 62.87 55.72
N GLN A 44 23.59 63.40 56.25
CA GLN A 44 22.29 62.74 56.31
C GLN A 44 21.69 62.48 54.92
N ASN A 45 21.71 63.50 54.07
CA ASN A 45 21.28 63.34 52.64
C ASN A 45 22.12 62.32 51.93
N THR A 46 23.44 62.26 52.09
CA THR A 46 24.32 61.28 51.48
C THR A 46 24.04 59.87 52.02
N GLN A 47 23.73 59.74 53.30
CA GLN A 47 23.33 58.49 53.91
C GLN A 47 21.99 57.99 53.37
N GLU A 48 21.02 58.87 53.16
CA GLU A 48 19.71 58.57 52.60
C GLU A 48 19.81 58.14 51.16
N VAL A 49 20.56 58.90 50.33
CA VAL A 49 20.85 58.48 48.92
C VAL A 49 21.61 57.13 48.84
N LEU A 50 22.57 56.91 49.74
CA LEU A 50 23.29 55.66 49.80
C LEU A 50 22.37 54.49 50.18
N ALA A 51 21.45 54.69 51.12
CA ALA A 51 20.46 53.67 51.51
C ALA A 51 19.50 53.34 50.38
N ASP A 52 19.00 54.37 49.68
CA ASP A 52 18.12 54.22 48.53
C ASP A 52 18.85 53.51 47.36
N THR A 53 20.08 53.93 47.06
CA THR A 53 20.92 53.28 46.03
C THR A 53 21.20 51.82 46.36
N ARG A 54 21.47 51.50 47.62
CA ARG A 54 21.65 50.08 48.07
C ARG A 54 20.38 49.26 47.89
N THR A 55 19.21 49.86 48.15
CA THR A 55 17.93 49.21 47.96
C THR A 55 17.67 48.95 46.48
N GLN A 56 17.95 49.93 45.61
CA GLN A 56 17.83 49.77 44.16
C GLN A 56 18.78 48.71 43.60
N VAL A 57 20.04 48.71 44.05
CA VAL A 57 21.03 47.67 43.67
C VAL A 57 20.59 46.27 44.11
N SER A 58 20.08 46.14 45.33
CA SER A 58 19.57 44.87 45.84
C SER A 58 18.37 44.36 45.04
N ALA A 59 17.42 45.29 44.69
CA ALA A 59 16.27 44.92 43.84
C ALA A 59 16.69 44.54 42.44
N ALA A 60 17.64 45.25 41.83
CA ALA A 60 18.19 44.93 40.52
C ALA A 60 18.94 43.58 40.54
N GLN A 61 19.68 43.30 41.59
CA GLN A 61 20.34 42.01 41.77
C GLN A 61 19.33 40.85 41.86
N ALA A 62 18.25 41.02 42.63
CA ALA A 62 17.20 40.00 42.73
C ALA A 62 16.49 39.76 41.39
N GLN A 63 16.26 40.80 40.59
CA GLN A 63 15.71 40.68 39.23
C GLN A 63 16.67 39.96 38.30
N LEU A 64 17.99 40.18 38.39
CA LEU A 64 18.98 39.48 37.62
C LEU A 64 19.05 37.99 37.97
N ASP A 65 18.95 37.68 39.28
CA ASP A 65 18.95 36.29 39.73
C ASP A 65 17.70 35.55 39.24
N ASP A 66 16.51 36.14 39.31
CA ASP A 66 15.24 35.60 38.81
C ASP A 66 15.29 35.38 37.29
N LEU A 67 15.75 36.38 36.53
CA LEU A 67 15.91 36.28 35.08
C LEU A 67 16.93 35.22 34.68
N SER A 68 18.01 35.07 35.46
CA SER A 68 19.02 34.03 35.23
C SER A 68 18.44 32.62 35.43
N GLU A 69 17.57 32.45 36.44
CA GLU A 69 16.86 31.17 36.68
C GLU A 69 15.86 30.87 35.56
N GLU A 70 15.11 31.87 35.11
CA GLU A 70 14.18 31.73 33.97
C GLU A 70 14.93 31.35 32.69
N LEU A 71 16.06 32.00 32.39
CA LEU A 71 16.89 31.65 31.24
C LEU A 71 17.40 30.21 31.32
N LYS A 72 17.80 29.73 32.48
CA LYS A 72 18.26 28.38 32.70
C LYS A 72 17.13 27.36 32.47
N HIS A 73 15.93 27.70 32.93
CA HIS A 73 14.74 26.87 32.68
C HIS A 73 14.42 26.79 31.18
N LYS A 74 14.40 27.94 30.49
CA LYS A 74 14.19 28.00 29.04
C LYS A 74 15.22 27.25 28.23
N GLN A 75 16.48 27.32 28.63
CA GLN A 75 17.55 26.52 28.01
C GLN A 75 17.30 25.02 28.15
N SER A 76 16.88 24.57 29.32
CA SER A 76 16.53 23.16 29.56
C SER A 76 15.33 22.69 28.72
N GLU A 77 14.31 23.56 28.52
CA GLU A 77 13.20 23.26 27.62
C GLU A 77 13.69 23.14 26.16
N ILE A 78 14.53 24.04 25.69
CA ILE A 78 15.12 24.02 24.35
C ILE A 78 15.92 22.73 24.14
N ASP A 79 16.74 22.34 25.09
CA ASP A 79 17.52 21.10 25.03
C ASP A 79 16.61 19.87 24.94
N GLY A 80 15.49 19.86 25.70
CA GLY A 80 14.46 18.84 25.64
C GLY A 80 13.79 18.74 24.25
N TYR A 81 13.37 19.86 23.71
CA TYR A 81 12.79 19.91 22.36
C TYR A 81 13.78 19.50 21.27
N THR A 82 15.06 19.88 21.42
CA THR A 82 16.10 19.49 20.47
C THR A 82 16.30 17.97 20.44
N LEU A 83 16.29 17.33 21.61
CA LEU A 83 16.36 15.87 21.70
C LEU A 83 15.12 15.20 21.06
N GLU A 84 13.94 15.72 21.31
CA GLU A 84 12.70 15.20 20.73
C GLU A 84 12.65 15.34 19.21
N ILE A 85 13.04 16.51 18.68
CA ILE A 85 13.18 16.72 17.24
C ILE A 85 14.19 15.74 16.63
N GLY A 86 15.29 15.45 17.33
CA GLY A 86 16.26 14.44 16.89
C GLY A 86 15.62 13.06 16.73
N LYS A 87 14.87 12.60 17.73
CA LYS A 87 14.16 11.31 17.67
C LYS A 87 13.09 11.26 16.57
N GLN A 88 12.32 12.34 16.42
CA GLN A 88 11.31 12.43 15.36
C GLN A 88 11.94 12.41 13.97
N THR A 89 13.08 13.09 13.81
CA THR A 89 13.84 13.10 12.54
C THR A 89 14.34 11.69 12.19
N GLU A 90 14.85 10.95 13.15
CA GLU A 90 15.27 9.56 12.96
C GLU A 90 14.08 8.67 12.56
N THR A 91 12.94 8.83 13.24
CA THR A 91 11.70 8.10 12.92
C THR A 91 11.24 8.40 11.50
N ILE A 92 11.22 9.67 11.10
CA ILE A 92 10.85 10.10 9.73
C ILE A 92 11.81 9.48 8.69
N ASN A 93 13.11 9.45 8.96
CA ASN A 93 14.08 8.86 8.05
C ASN A 93 13.87 7.34 7.89
N ASN A 94 13.56 6.64 8.98
CA ASN A 94 13.27 5.22 8.95
C ASN A 94 11.96 4.93 8.18
N GLN A 95 10.92 5.72 8.41
CA GLN A 95 9.66 5.62 7.66
C GLN A 95 9.85 5.91 6.17
N LYS A 96 10.65 6.92 5.83
CA LYS A 96 10.96 7.26 4.43
C LYS A 96 11.71 6.13 3.72
N LYS A 97 12.62 5.46 4.42
CA LYS A 97 13.31 4.27 3.90
C LYS A 97 12.31 3.13 3.64
N LEU A 98 11.45 2.85 4.62
CA LEU A 98 10.43 1.82 4.50
C LEU A 98 9.46 2.09 3.32
N ILE A 99 9.01 3.33 3.16
CA ILE A 99 8.16 3.73 2.02
C ILE A 99 8.89 3.48 0.69
N GLY A 100 10.17 3.87 0.58
CA GLY A 100 10.97 3.62 -0.62
C GLY A 100 11.15 2.14 -0.95
N ASP A 101 11.27 1.28 0.06
CA ASP A 101 11.35 -0.16 -0.13
C ASP A 101 9.99 -0.76 -0.54
N GLN A 102 8.89 -0.26 0.04
CA GLN A 102 7.52 -0.64 -0.36
C GLN A 102 7.19 -0.20 -1.79
N GLU A 103 7.61 1.00 -2.22
CA GLU A 103 7.42 1.47 -3.59
C GLU A 103 8.13 0.57 -4.61
N LYS A 104 9.38 0.15 -4.32
CA LYS A 104 10.11 -0.79 -5.17
C LYS A 104 9.41 -2.14 -5.26
N TYR A 105 8.92 -2.64 -4.12
CA TYR A 105 8.17 -3.89 -4.10
C TYR A 105 6.89 -3.80 -4.94
N LEU A 106 6.12 -2.72 -4.78
CA LEU A 106 4.91 -2.49 -5.57
C LEU A 106 5.20 -2.38 -7.08
N GLN A 107 6.30 -1.74 -7.46
CA GLN A 107 6.72 -1.67 -8.86
C GLN A 107 7.05 -3.06 -9.41
N ALA A 108 7.80 -3.87 -8.67
CA ALA A 108 8.13 -5.23 -9.06
C ALA A 108 6.86 -6.10 -9.20
N ALA A 109 5.98 -6.07 -8.21
CA ALA A 109 4.71 -6.79 -8.23
C ALA A 109 3.80 -6.36 -9.39
N ASN A 110 3.70 -5.07 -9.68
CA ASN A 110 2.94 -4.57 -10.83
C ASN A 110 3.53 -5.03 -12.17
N SER A 111 4.86 -5.04 -12.30
CA SER A 111 5.51 -5.52 -13.52
C SER A 111 5.20 -6.99 -13.77
N GLU A 112 5.24 -7.82 -12.73
CA GLU A 112 4.95 -9.24 -12.81
C GLU A 112 3.47 -9.53 -13.07
N LEU A 113 2.56 -8.75 -12.44
CA LEU A 113 1.14 -8.81 -12.76
C LEU A 113 0.84 -8.46 -14.22
N LEU A 114 1.56 -7.49 -14.79
CA LEU A 114 1.44 -7.15 -16.21
C LEU A 114 1.95 -8.28 -17.11
N GLU A 115 3.07 -8.91 -16.76
CA GLU A 115 3.60 -10.05 -17.48
C GLU A 115 2.64 -11.25 -17.43
N MET A 116 2.14 -11.60 -16.24
CA MET A 116 1.13 -12.63 -16.04
C MET A 116 -0.14 -12.36 -16.86
N ARG A 117 -0.64 -11.11 -16.82
CA ARG A 117 -1.80 -10.72 -17.63
C ARG A 117 -1.54 -10.90 -19.12
N THR A 118 -0.35 -10.54 -19.59
CA THR A 118 0.04 -10.71 -20.98
C THR A 118 0.11 -12.19 -21.39
N GLN A 119 0.67 -13.04 -20.53
CA GLN A 119 0.71 -14.48 -20.74
C GLN A 119 -0.69 -15.09 -20.76
N MET A 120 -1.56 -14.75 -19.82
CA MET A 120 -2.95 -15.21 -19.81
C MET A 120 -3.73 -14.73 -21.05
N GLN A 121 -3.51 -13.49 -21.49
CA GLN A 121 -4.11 -13.00 -22.72
C GLN A 121 -3.59 -13.76 -23.96
N SER A 122 -2.31 -14.04 -24.02
CA SER A 122 -1.73 -14.80 -25.14
C SER A 122 -2.29 -16.22 -25.22
N ILE A 123 -2.48 -16.89 -24.09
CA ILE A 123 -3.10 -18.21 -23.99
C ILE A 123 -4.57 -18.16 -24.45
N ALA A 124 -5.33 -17.15 -24.02
CA ALA A 124 -6.72 -16.97 -24.42
C ALA A 124 -6.84 -16.69 -25.92
N VAL A 125 -5.98 -15.82 -26.47
CA VAL A 125 -5.93 -15.52 -27.91
C VAL A 125 -5.52 -16.75 -28.71
N LEU A 126 -4.51 -17.52 -28.25
CA LEU A 126 -4.10 -18.75 -28.90
C LEU A 126 -5.24 -19.76 -28.92
N ARG A 127 -5.94 -19.97 -27.79
CA ARG A 127 -7.11 -20.83 -27.72
C ARG A 127 -8.18 -20.41 -28.73
N MET A 128 -8.55 -19.13 -28.75
CA MET A 128 -9.57 -18.62 -29.70
C MET A 128 -9.14 -18.80 -31.15
N SER A 129 -7.89 -18.48 -31.47
CA SER A 129 -7.35 -18.63 -32.83
C SER A 129 -7.40 -20.08 -33.33
N ILE A 130 -7.12 -21.04 -32.46
CA ILE A 130 -7.17 -22.47 -32.80
C ILE A 130 -8.62 -22.92 -33.04
N LEU A 131 -9.53 -22.51 -32.15
CA LEU A 131 -10.94 -22.86 -32.26
C LEU A 131 -11.58 -22.23 -33.52
N GLU A 132 -11.17 -21.02 -33.87
CA GLU A 132 -11.59 -20.37 -35.12
C GLU A 132 -11.04 -21.11 -36.35
N GLN A 133 -9.77 -21.51 -36.35
CA GLN A 133 -9.20 -22.33 -37.44
C GLN A 133 -9.93 -23.66 -37.60
N ILE A 134 -10.26 -24.32 -36.50
CA ILE A 134 -11.04 -25.59 -36.54
C ILE A 134 -12.42 -25.33 -37.12
N ARG A 135 -13.13 -24.29 -36.65
CA ARG A 135 -14.43 -23.88 -37.19
C ARG A 135 -14.37 -23.64 -38.71
N ASP A 136 -13.42 -22.79 -39.13
CA ASP A 136 -13.27 -22.41 -40.53
C ASP A 136 -12.97 -23.63 -41.42
N SER A 137 -12.08 -24.52 -40.97
CA SER A 137 -11.80 -25.77 -41.67
C SER A 137 -13.03 -26.66 -41.79
N ILE A 138 -13.86 -26.74 -40.75
CA ILE A 138 -15.10 -27.53 -40.78
C ILE A 138 -16.14 -26.88 -41.70
N VAL A 139 -16.28 -25.57 -41.66
CA VAL A 139 -17.21 -24.84 -42.52
C VAL A 139 -16.83 -25.01 -43.99
N ASP A 140 -15.54 -24.96 -44.32
CA ASP A 140 -15.02 -25.19 -45.66
C ASP A 140 -15.40 -26.60 -46.21
N VAL A 141 -15.30 -27.61 -45.35
CA VAL A 141 -15.66 -29.01 -45.72
C VAL A 141 -17.17 -29.19 -45.83
N MET A 142 -17.95 -28.57 -44.93
CA MET A 142 -19.40 -28.76 -44.88
C MET A 142 -20.19 -27.83 -45.78
N GLY A 143 -19.60 -26.71 -46.19
CA GLY A 143 -20.26 -25.70 -47.00
C GLY A 143 -21.44 -24.99 -46.32
N ASP A 144 -21.56 -25.08 -45.02
CA ASP A 144 -22.72 -24.55 -44.26
C ASP A 144 -22.33 -24.14 -42.83
N GLU A 145 -22.23 -22.82 -42.59
CA GLU A 145 -21.91 -22.26 -41.29
C GLU A 145 -22.94 -22.59 -40.18
N SER A 146 -24.19 -22.94 -40.56
CA SER A 146 -25.24 -23.24 -39.58
C SER A 146 -25.00 -24.56 -38.82
N LYS A 147 -24.12 -25.41 -39.31
CA LYS A 147 -23.83 -26.72 -38.74
C LYS A 147 -22.70 -26.71 -37.69
N VAL A 148 -21.89 -25.66 -37.67
CA VAL A 148 -20.75 -25.48 -36.76
C VAL A 148 -20.75 -24.06 -36.22
N SER A 149 -20.62 -23.92 -34.93
CA SER A 149 -20.48 -22.63 -34.28
C SER A 149 -19.44 -22.68 -33.15
N VAL A 150 -18.91 -21.51 -32.81
CA VAL A 150 -18.08 -21.36 -31.60
C VAL A 150 -18.97 -20.70 -30.55
N GLY A 151 -19.12 -21.35 -29.41
CA GLY A 151 -19.85 -20.81 -28.28
C GLY A 151 -19.11 -19.69 -27.57
N ASP A 152 -19.78 -18.91 -26.73
CA ASP A 152 -19.20 -17.81 -25.94
C ASP A 152 -18.04 -18.26 -25.04
N ASN A 153 -18.04 -19.53 -24.63
CA ASN A 153 -16.97 -20.17 -23.86
C ASN A 153 -15.80 -20.68 -24.73
N GLY A 154 -15.83 -20.41 -26.04
CA GLY A 154 -14.84 -20.86 -26.99
C GLY A 154 -14.92 -22.35 -27.35
N ASN A 155 -15.97 -23.08 -26.97
CA ASN A 155 -16.16 -24.46 -27.39
C ASN A 155 -16.67 -24.52 -28.84
N ILE A 156 -16.22 -25.54 -29.57
CA ILE A 156 -16.77 -25.83 -30.88
C ILE A 156 -18.06 -26.62 -30.67
N ILE A 157 -19.14 -26.11 -31.24
CA ILE A 157 -20.48 -26.69 -31.17
C ILE A 157 -20.82 -27.28 -32.52
N LEU A 158 -21.05 -28.59 -32.57
CA LEU A 158 -21.42 -29.34 -33.75
C LEU A 158 -22.87 -29.83 -33.59
N ASN A 159 -23.71 -29.53 -34.57
CA ASN A 159 -25.09 -29.99 -34.55
C ASN A 159 -25.15 -31.53 -34.66
N GLU A 160 -25.84 -32.20 -33.69
CA GLU A 160 -25.97 -33.63 -33.61
C GLU A 160 -26.50 -34.27 -34.91
N GLY A 161 -27.54 -33.67 -35.53
CA GLY A 161 -28.15 -34.18 -36.74
C GLY A 161 -27.21 -34.33 -37.95
N VAL A 162 -26.06 -33.68 -37.90
CA VAL A 162 -25.01 -33.89 -38.88
C VAL A 162 -24.33 -35.24 -38.71
N PHE A 163 -24.09 -35.64 -37.44
CA PHE A 163 -23.26 -36.82 -37.13
C PHE A 163 -24.03 -38.09 -36.91
N PHE A 164 -25.29 -37.99 -36.44
CA PHE A 164 -26.07 -39.13 -36.00
C PHE A 164 -27.52 -39.09 -36.51
N ASP A 165 -28.07 -40.24 -36.70
CA ASP A 165 -29.53 -40.37 -36.83
C ASP A 165 -30.25 -40.27 -35.47
N LEU A 166 -31.53 -39.98 -35.51
CA LEU A 166 -32.36 -39.88 -34.30
C LEU A 166 -32.28 -41.15 -33.44
N GLY A 167 -31.86 -40.98 -32.19
CA GLY A 167 -31.70 -42.08 -31.23
C GLY A 167 -30.52 -42.99 -31.51
N SER A 168 -29.67 -42.70 -32.47
CA SER A 168 -28.45 -43.47 -32.81
C SER A 168 -27.19 -42.79 -32.26
N SER A 169 -26.17 -43.59 -31.96
CA SER A 169 -24.79 -43.20 -31.71
C SER A 169 -23.83 -43.61 -32.82
N GLN A 170 -24.34 -44.17 -33.92
CA GLN A 170 -23.54 -44.59 -35.08
C GLN A 170 -23.28 -43.35 -35.94
N ILE A 171 -21.98 -43.11 -36.23
CA ILE A 171 -21.54 -41.98 -37.08
C ILE A 171 -22.02 -42.22 -38.52
N LYS A 172 -22.59 -41.16 -39.09
CA LYS A 172 -23.01 -41.14 -40.48
C LYS A 172 -21.82 -41.05 -41.43
N PRO A 173 -21.81 -41.77 -42.58
CA PRO A 173 -20.72 -41.66 -43.54
C PRO A 173 -20.43 -40.26 -44.05
N GLU A 174 -21.48 -39.41 -44.18
CA GLU A 174 -21.36 -38.04 -44.60
C GLU A 174 -20.63 -37.12 -43.57
N SER A 175 -20.54 -37.55 -42.32
CA SER A 175 -19.81 -36.84 -41.26
C SER A 175 -18.33 -37.17 -41.21
N GLU A 176 -17.89 -38.21 -41.85
CA GLU A 176 -16.49 -38.68 -41.82
C GLU A 176 -15.54 -37.62 -42.38
N ALA A 177 -15.95 -36.82 -43.37
CA ALA A 177 -15.16 -35.75 -43.94
C ALA A 177 -14.83 -34.70 -42.88
N VAL A 178 -15.82 -34.31 -42.06
CA VAL A 178 -15.65 -33.34 -40.97
C VAL A 178 -14.74 -33.88 -39.88
N LEU A 179 -14.95 -35.11 -39.47
CA LEU A 179 -14.09 -35.78 -38.45
C LEU A 179 -12.65 -35.93 -38.91
N ASN A 180 -12.44 -36.23 -40.22
CA ASN A 180 -11.12 -36.30 -40.80
C ASN A 180 -10.40 -34.96 -40.82
N GLU A 181 -11.13 -33.85 -41.04
CA GLU A 181 -10.57 -32.49 -40.95
C GLU A 181 -10.19 -32.14 -39.50
N LEU A 182 -11.07 -32.49 -38.54
CA LEU A 182 -10.75 -32.33 -37.12
C LEU A 182 -9.48 -33.11 -36.72
N ILE A 183 -9.28 -34.32 -37.24
CA ILE A 183 -8.06 -35.11 -37.03
C ILE A 183 -6.83 -34.30 -37.50
N ASP A 184 -6.85 -33.80 -38.73
CA ASP A 184 -5.70 -33.05 -39.27
C ASP A 184 -5.40 -31.77 -38.51
N VAL A 185 -6.44 -31.04 -38.09
CA VAL A 185 -6.29 -29.82 -37.28
C VAL A 185 -5.70 -30.15 -35.90
N PHE A 186 -6.23 -31.16 -35.22
CA PHE A 186 -5.69 -31.58 -33.90
C PHE A 186 -4.27 -32.14 -33.99
N VAL A 187 -3.93 -32.89 -35.02
CA VAL A 187 -2.55 -33.35 -35.25
C VAL A 187 -1.62 -32.16 -35.43
N LYS A 188 -1.98 -31.24 -36.31
CA LYS A 188 -1.19 -30.02 -36.54
C LYS A 188 -1.00 -29.19 -35.26
N PHE A 189 -2.03 -29.09 -34.44
CA PHE A 189 -2.00 -28.36 -33.19
C PHE A 189 -1.14 -29.04 -32.11
N LEU A 190 -1.38 -30.34 -31.85
CA LEU A 190 -0.69 -31.09 -30.80
C LEU A 190 0.75 -31.46 -31.19
N SER A 191 1.11 -31.50 -32.47
CA SER A 191 2.50 -31.66 -32.90
C SER A 191 3.41 -30.49 -32.62
N ASN A 192 2.83 -29.33 -32.30
CA ASN A 192 3.57 -28.14 -31.84
C ASN A 192 3.69 -28.20 -30.31
N GLU A 193 4.89 -28.48 -29.80
CA GLU A 193 5.16 -28.61 -28.36
C GLU A 193 4.80 -27.35 -27.59
N GLU A 194 4.98 -26.16 -28.19
CA GLU A 194 4.62 -24.89 -27.61
C GLU A 194 3.10 -24.71 -27.36
N ASN A 195 2.29 -25.37 -28.20
CA ASN A 195 0.83 -25.39 -28.03
C ASN A 195 0.41 -26.49 -27.05
N ALA A 196 0.97 -27.69 -27.23
CA ALA A 196 0.60 -28.89 -26.46
C ALA A 196 0.89 -28.76 -24.95
N LYS A 197 1.96 -28.04 -24.59
CA LYS A 197 2.34 -27.81 -23.17
C LYS A 197 1.25 -27.17 -22.32
N TYR A 198 0.37 -26.37 -22.92
CA TYR A 198 -0.72 -25.68 -22.20
C TYR A 198 -2.01 -26.49 -22.13
N VAL A 199 -2.13 -27.60 -22.89
CA VAL A 199 -3.35 -28.38 -22.96
C VAL A 199 -3.33 -29.49 -21.90
N ASP A 200 -4.37 -29.50 -21.06
CA ASP A 200 -4.66 -30.62 -20.17
C ASP A 200 -5.45 -31.69 -20.93
N SER A 201 -6.60 -31.29 -21.46
CA SER A 201 -7.47 -32.22 -22.16
C SER A 201 -8.33 -31.55 -23.23
N ILE A 202 -8.74 -32.35 -24.21
CA ILE A 202 -9.73 -32.04 -25.22
C ILE A 202 -10.93 -32.95 -24.94
N VAL A 203 -12.02 -32.30 -24.46
CA VAL A 203 -13.23 -33.03 -24.03
C VAL A 203 -14.26 -32.99 -25.11
N ILE A 204 -14.70 -34.19 -25.55
CA ILE A 204 -15.82 -34.36 -26.47
C ILE A 204 -17.07 -34.58 -25.63
N SER A 205 -18.00 -33.66 -25.66
CA SER A 205 -19.18 -33.61 -24.79
C SER A 205 -20.45 -33.86 -25.61
N GLY A 206 -21.19 -34.89 -25.25
CA GLY A 206 -22.50 -35.17 -25.86
C GLY A 206 -23.64 -34.55 -25.05
N HIS A 207 -24.61 -33.96 -25.75
CA HIS A 207 -25.82 -33.36 -25.17
C HIS A 207 -27.05 -33.86 -25.91
N THR A 208 -28.20 -33.91 -25.19
CA THR A 208 -29.50 -34.24 -25.76
C THR A 208 -30.49 -33.08 -25.44
N ASP A 209 -31.64 -33.11 -26.09
CA ASP A 209 -32.79 -32.37 -25.62
C ASP A 209 -33.47 -33.06 -24.41
N ILE A 210 -34.60 -32.55 -23.95
CA ILE A 210 -35.35 -33.08 -22.80
C ILE A 210 -36.18 -34.33 -23.14
N THR A 211 -36.22 -34.77 -24.41
CA THR A 211 -37.05 -35.86 -24.86
C THR A 211 -36.50 -37.19 -24.35
N GLY A 212 -37.36 -38.00 -23.70
CA GLY A 212 -36.94 -39.26 -23.10
C GLY A 212 -36.66 -39.20 -21.61
N THR A 213 -36.01 -40.23 -21.08
CA THR A 213 -35.62 -40.29 -19.67
C THR A 213 -34.23 -39.73 -19.44
N ALA A 214 -33.96 -39.26 -18.24
CA ALA A 214 -32.64 -38.75 -17.88
C ALA A 214 -31.54 -39.83 -18.05
N GLU A 215 -31.83 -41.08 -17.76
CA GLU A 215 -30.95 -42.20 -17.90
C GLU A 215 -30.62 -42.50 -19.38
N THR A 216 -31.67 -42.60 -20.23
CA THR A 216 -31.46 -42.86 -21.68
C THR A 216 -30.73 -41.69 -22.34
N ASN A 217 -31.01 -40.48 -21.97
CA ASN A 217 -30.32 -39.29 -22.49
C ASN A 217 -28.87 -39.24 -22.08
N ARG A 218 -28.58 -39.59 -20.82
CA ARG A 218 -27.18 -39.69 -20.36
C ARG A 218 -26.42 -40.77 -21.11
N GLN A 219 -27.01 -41.96 -21.24
CA GLN A 219 -26.37 -43.07 -21.99
C GLN A 219 -26.15 -42.68 -23.44
N LEU A 220 -27.18 -42.21 -24.14
CA LEU A 220 -27.08 -41.81 -25.55
C LEU A 220 -26.03 -40.73 -25.80
N SER A 221 -26.00 -39.73 -24.95
CA SER A 221 -24.99 -38.62 -25.05
C SER A 221 -23.57 -39.15 -24.82
N THR A 222 -23.40 -40.07 -23.87
CA THR A 222 -22.10 -40.74 -23.62
C THR A 222 -21.66 -41.58 -24.79
N ASP A 223 -22.55 -42.42 -25.34
CA ASP A 223 -22.25 -43.28 -26.47
C ASP A 223 -21.88 -42.47 -27.72
N ARG A 224 -22.56 -41.33 -27.96
CA ARG A 224 -22.25 -40.41 -29.06
C ARG A 224 -20.88 -39.76 -28.90
N ALA A 225 -20.57 -39.23 -27.70
CA ALA A 225 -19.27 -38.66 -27.41
C ALA A 225 -18.16 -39.71 -27.60
N ASN A 226 -18.35 -40.93 -27.12
CA ASN A 226 -17.42 -42.03 -27.32
C ASN A 226 -17.24 -42.42 -28.79
N SER A 227 -18.33 -42.46 -29.59
CA SER A 227 -18.24 -42.74 -31.01
C SER A 227 -17.38 -41.73 -31.76
N VAL A 228 -17.56 -40.43 -31.45
CA VAL A 228 -16.71 -39.38 -32.02
C VAL A 228 -15.25 -39.53 -31.55
N LEU A 229 -15.00 -39.74 -30.26
CA LEU A 229 -13.67 -39.96 -29.72
C LEU A 229 -12.98 -41.14 -30.39
N GLN A 230 -13.67 -42.28 -30.48
CA GLN A 230 -13.14 -43.49 -31.12
C GLN A 230 -12.75 -43.22 -32.57
N TYR A 231 -13.63 -42.53 -33.32
CA TYR A 231 -13.32 -42.19 -34.71
C TYR A 231 -12.10 -41.26 -34.82
N LEU A 232 -12.00 -40.24 -33.98
CA LEU A 232 -10.83 -39.35 -33.97
C LEU A 232 -9.53 -40.08 -33.70
N LEU A 233 -9.50 -41.08 -32.82
CA LEU A 233 -8.30 -41.84 -32.48
C LEU A 233 -7.96 -42.91 -33.54
N THR A 234 -8.97 -43.56 -34.13
CA THR A 234 -8.73 -44.71 -35.03
C THR A 234 -8.90 -44.39 -36.52
N GLY A 235 -9.60 -43.25 -36.83
CA GLY A 235 -9.84 -42.83 -38.19
C GLY A 235 -8.57 -42.29 -38.88
N LYS A 236 -8.64 -42.13 -40.20
CA LYS A 236 -7.58 -41.54 -41.02
C LYS A 236 -6.16 -42.07 -40.73
N GLY A 237 -6.09 -43.40 -40.47
CA GLY A 237 -4.83 -44.08 -40.19
C GLY A 237 -4.27 -43.87 -38.78
N ALA A 238 -5.17 -43.60 -37.81
CA ALA A 238 -4.84 -43.44 -36.39
C ALA A 238 -3.78 -42.35 -36.10
N LYS A 239 -3.82 -41.24 -36.83
CA LYS A 239 -2.85 -40.15 -36.69
C LYS A 239 -2.85 -39.49 -35.29
N LEU A 240 -3.99 -39.57 -34.57
CA LEU A 240 -4.14 -39.02 -33.20
C LEU A 240 -3.85 -40.08 -32.11
N ASP A 241 -3.54 -41.34 -32.43
CA ASP A 241 -3.28 -42.36 -31.43
C ASP A 241 -2.12 -41.96 -30.50
N GLY A 242 -1.07 -41.35 -31.04
CA GLY A 242 0.06 -40.81 -30.24
C GLY A 242 -0.28 -39.64 -29.31
N TYR A 243 -1.48 -39.10 -29.42
CA TYR A 243 -2.00 -37.98 -28.60
C TYR A 243 -3.25 -38.38 -27.83
N ALA A 244 -3.54 -39.68 -27.71
CA ALA A 244 -4.76 -40.20 -27.08
C ALA A 244 -4.93 -39.71 -25.63
N GLU A 245 -3.84 -39.44 -24.92
CA GLU A 245 -3.82 -38.92 -23.55
C GLU A 245 -4.52 -37.59 -23.39
N TYR A 246 -4.58 -36.75 -24.45
CA TYR A 246 -5.26 -35.46 -24.41
C TYR A 246 -6.77 -35.59 -24.57
N PHE A 247 -7.31 -36.72 -25.00
CA PHE A 247 -8.72 -36.82 -25.39
C PHE A 247 -9.55 -37.57 -24.38
N CYS A 248 -10.72 -37.02 -24.04
CA CYS A 248 -11.71 -37.73 -23.26
C CYS A 248 -13.14 -37.46 -23.78
N ALA A 249 -14.08 -38.30 -23.40
CA ALA A 249 -15.49 -38.18 -23.75
C ALA A 249 -16.36 -38.03 -22.51
N ALA A 250 -17.40 -37.19 -22.58
CA ALA A 250 -18.37 -36.96 -21.51
C ALA A 250 -19.80 -36.92 -22.06
N GLY A 251 -20.76 -37.50 -21.34
CA GLY A 251 -22.18 -37.44 -21.67
C GLY A 251 -22.95 -36.64 -20.60
N TYR A 252 -23.56 -35.55 -20.99
CA TYR A 252 -24.32 -34.69 -20.10
C TYR A 252 -25.84 -34.92 -20.19
N GLY A 253 -26.32 -35.65 -21.19
CA GLY A 253 -27.77 -35.77 -21.43
C GLY A 253 -28.40 -34.40 -21.62
N ALA A 254 -29.59 -34.18 -21.05
CA ALA A 254 -30.31 -32.90 -21.11
C ALA A 254 -29.98 -31.91 -19.98
N THR A 255 -28.91 -32.17 -19.18
CA THR A 255 -28.63 -31.38 -17.96
C THR A 255 -28.02 -30.01 -18.21
N ARG A 256 -27.50 -29.75 -19.42
CA ARG A 256 -26.82 -28.50 -19.81
C ARG A 256 -27.46 -27.93 -21.09
N PRO A 257 -28.71 -27.44 -21.04
CA PRO A 257 -29.35 -26.84 -22.20
C PRO A 257 -28.71 -25.49 -22.54
N VAL A 258 -28.57 -25.19 -23.83
CA VAL A 258 -28.13 -23.88 -24.35
C VAL A 258 -29.30 -23.06 -24.91
N ALA A 259 -30.47 -23.69 -25.10
CA ALA A 259 -31.69 -23.05 -25.54
C ALA A 259 -32.91 -23.65 -24.83
N SER A 260 -34.08 -22.98 -24.94
CA SER A 260 -35.30 -23.50 -24.35
C SER A 260 -35.69 -24.84 -24.99
N ASN A 261 -36.04 -25.81 -24.15
CA ASN A 261 -36.60 -27.08 -24.62
C ASN A 261 -38.09 -27.00 -25.02
N ASP A 262 -38.72 -25.84 -24.91
CA ASP A 262 -40.16 -25.64 -25.24
C ASP A 262 -40.37 -25.47 -26.76
N THR A 263 -39.31 -25.23 -27.52
CA THR A 263 -39.37 -25.05 -28.97
C THR A 263 -38.58 -26.14 -29.70
N ALA A 264 -38.99 -26.45 -30.91
CA ALA A 264 -38.27 -27.44 -31.75
C ALA A 264 -36.87 -26.98 -32.09
N GLU A 265 -36.68 -25.69 -32.33
CA GLU A 265 -35.39 -25.05 -32.62
C GLU A 265 -34.48 -25.13 -31.40
N GLY A 266 -34.98 -24.85 -30.21
CA GLY A 266 -34.23 -24.94 -28.97
C GLY A 266 -33.82 -26.38 -28.64
N GLN A 267 -34.74 -27.32 -28.83
CA GLN A 267 -34.41 -28.76 -28.72
C GLN A 267 -33.32 -29.17 -29.70
N ALA A 268 -33.38 -28.68 -30.97
CA ALA A 268 -32.36 -28.96 -31.97
C ALA A 268 -30.98 -28.36 -31.58
N ALA A 269 -30.95 -27.18 -30.99
CA ALA A 269 -29.74 -26.56 -30.47
C ALA A 269 -29.16 -27.33 -29.27
N ASN A 270 -30.04 -27.88 -28.40
CA ASN A 270 -29.64 -28.68 -27.26
C ASN A 270 -29.03 -30.04 -27.68
N ARG A 271 -29.48 -30.65 -28.77
CA ARG A 271 -28.88 -31.83 -29.36
C ARG A 271 -27.61 -31.50 -30.10
N ARG A 272 -26.49 -31.58 -29.44
CA ARG A 272 -25.18 -31.16 -29.95
C ARG A 272 -24.01 -32.01 -29.42
N ILE A 273 -22.91 -31.97 -30.12
CA ILE A 273 -21.61 -32.33 -29.62
C ILE A 273 -20.81 -31.05 -29.39
N GLU A 274 -20.22 -30.93 -28.23
CA GLU A 274 -19.28 -29.85 -27.95
C GLU A 274 -17.86 -30.39 -27.85
N ILE A 275 -16.90 -29.71 -28.44
CA ILE A 275 -15.47 -29.98 -28.27
C ILE A 275 -14.87 -28.83 -27.50
N SER A 276 -14.37 -29.12 -26.31
CA SER A 276 -13.82 -28.16 -25.37
C SER A 276 -12.34 -28.43 -25.16
N MET A 277 -11.52 -27.38 -25.22
CA MET A 277 -10.11 -27.49 -24.84
C MET A 277 -9.97 -26.99 -23.40
N ILE A 278 -9.46 -27.85 -22.52
CA ILE A 278 -9.14 -27.55 -21.13
C ILE A 278 -7.65 -27.30 -21.04
N LEU A 279 -7.27 -26.19 -20.43
CA LEU A 279 -5.87 -25.84 -20.20
C LEU A 279 -5.41 -26.40 -18.85
N LYS A 280 -4.13 -26.69 -18.74
CA LYS A 280 -3.53 -27.20 -17.49
C LYS A 280 -3.65 -26.16 -16.39
N ASP A 281 -4.24 -26.53 -15.28
CA ASP A 281 -4.31 -25.72 -14.06
C ASP A 281 -2.92 -25.40 -13.51
N GLU A 282 -1.95 -26.31 -13.72
CA GLU A 282 -0.55 -26.12 -13.30
C GLU A 282 0.06 -24.85 -13.91
N SER A 283 -0.26 -24.52 -15.17
CA SER A 283 0.20 -23.29 -15.81
C SER A 283 -0.37 -22.03 -15.13
N VAL A 284 -1.57 -22.13 -14.57
CA VAL A 284 -2.20 -21.05 -13.78
C VAL A 284 -1.68 -21.08 -12.35
N LEU A 285 -1.53 -22.27 -11.75
CA LEU A 285 -1.01 -22.46 -10.39
C LEU A 285 0.46 -22.06 -10.28
N GLU A 286 1.29 -22.42 -11.27
CA GLU A 286 2.71 -22.03 -11.30
C GLU A 286 2.88 -20.50 -11.29
N ILE A 287 2.04 -19.77 -12.02
CA ILE A 287 1.98 -18.31 -12.02
C ILE A 287 1.50 -17.80 -10.65
N VAL A 288 0.51 -18.44 -10.04
CA VAL A 288 -0.01 -18.08 -8.71
C VAL A 288 1.01 -18.41 -7.61
N GLU A 289 1.69 -19.54 -7.69
CA GLU A 289 2.74 -19.94 -6.73
C GLU A 289 3.96 -19.02 -6.82
N GLN A 290 4.38 -18.61 -8.01
CA GLN A 290 5.42 -17.60 -8.17
C GLN A 290 5.02 -16.29 -7.50
N TYR A 291 3.77 -15.88 -7.63
CA TYR A 291 3.23 -14.68 -6.97
C TYR A 291 3.20 -14.80 -5.45
N LEU A 292 2.81 -15.97 -4.91
CA LEU A 292 2.77 -16.22 -3.47
C LEU A 292 4.16 -16.44 -2.85
N ALA A 293 5.15 -16.89 -3.64
CA ALA A 293 6.52 -17.08 -3.22
C ALA A 293 7.30 -15.74 -3.10
N MET A 294 6.75 -14.63 -3.60
CA MET A 294 7.32 -13.32 -3.34
C MET A 294 7.21 -12.99 -1.86
N GLU A 295 8.32 -13.03 -1.15
CA GLU A 295 8.41 -12.51 0.22
C GLU A 295 8.08 -11.02 0.20
N VAL A 296 7.01 -10.63 0.89
CA VAL A 296 6.67 -9.23 1.14
C VAL A 296 7.76 -8.65 2.07
N PRO A 297 8.65 -7.77 1.60
CA PRO A 297 9.66 -7.20 2.47
C PRO A 297 8.98 -6.43 3.62
N GLY A 298 9.17 -6.86 4.85
CA GLY A 298 8.68 -6.17 6.04
C GLY A 298 7.50 -6.79 6.78
N THR A 299 7.04 -7.98 6.41
CA THR A 299 6.12 -8.76 7.25
C THR A 299 6.88 -9.70 8.18
N ASP A 300 7.89 -9.20 8.87
CA ASP A 300 8.38 -9.90 10.05
C ASP A 300 7.24 -9.96 11.07
N ALA A 301 6.89 -11.18 11.44
CA ALA A 301 5.78 -11.54 12.33
C ALA A 301 5.94 -11.01 13.80
N ASN A 302 6.52 -9.83 13.98
CA ASN A 302 6.75 -9.21 15.28
C ASN A 302 6.05 -7.85 15.47
N ALA A 303 5.09 -7.50 14.59
CA ALA A 303 4.22 -6.34 14.80
C ALA A 303 2.93 -6.66 15.55
N ALA A 304 2.90 -7.74 16.32
CA ALA A 304 1.79 -8.08 17.20
C ALA A 304 2.02 -7.49 18.60
N ALA A 305 2.03 -6.17 18.75
CA ALA A 305 1.71 -5.45 19.99
C ALA A 305 1.63 -3.95 19.75
N SER A 306 0.64 -3.51 18.99
CA SER A 306 0.18 -2.11 19.14
C SER A 306 -0.92 -2.11 20.21
N PRO A 307 -0.76 -1.37 21.31
CA PRO A 307 -1.86 -1.21 22.27
C PRO A 307 -2.96 -0.40 21.58
N SER A 308 -4.15 -0.95 21.53
CA SER A 308 -5.37 -0.25 21.15
C SER A 308 -5.48 1.06 21.94
N PRO A 309 -5.79 2.20 21.32
CA PRO A 309 -6.13 3.39 22.09
C PRO A 309 -7.42 3.13 22.84
N SER A 310 -7.35 3.22 24.16
CA SER A 310 -8.51 3.22 25.05
C SER A 310 -9.46 4.36 24.66
N PRO A 311 -10.76 4.15 24.60
CA PRO A 311 -11.72 5.22 24.34
C PRO A 311 -11.72 6.19 25.51
N SER A 312 -11.37 7.46 25.24
CA SER A 312 -11.52 8.55 26.19
C SER A 312 -13.00 8.73 26.55
N ALA A 313 -13.29 8.63 27.82
CA ALA A 313 -14.60 8.90 28.37
C ALA A 313 -14.98 10.36 28.14
N SER A 314 -16.05 10.61 27.41
CA SER A 314 -16.71 11.91 27.33
C SER A 314 -17.32 12.26 28.70
N PRO A 315 -17.22 13.50 29.17
CA PRO A 315 -18.04 13.93 30.29
C PRO A 315 -19.49 14.14 29.82
N ARG A 316 -20.41 13.51 30.53
CA ARG A 316 -21.85 13.84 30.40
C ARG A 316 -22.20 15.09 31.20
N PRO A 317 -23.31 15.77 30.84
CA PRO A 317 -23.70 17.11 31.28
C PRO A 317 -24.06 17.22 32.75
#